data_1fb6327179b8d271be6f1a7b40b78c0f
#
_entry.id   1fb6327179b8d271be6f1a7b40b78c0f
#
_cell.length_a   1.000
_cell.length_b   1.000
_cell.length_c   1.000
_cell.angle_alpha   90.00
_cell.angle_beta   90.00
_cell.angle_gamma   90.00
#
_symmetry.space_group_name_H-M   'P 1'
#
loop_
_entity.id
_entity.type
_entity.pdbx_description
1 polymer ?
#
loop_
_entity_poly.entity_id
_entity_poly.type
_entity_poly.pdbx_seq_one_letter_code
_entity_poly.pdbx_strand_id
1 'polypeptide(L)'
;MEFLSKESINSKELLKQINYFREIEYKEKEANSTLTEAQKKRGHYIELTHDNLLKIIRDEFNMKVNAVNKNAVKNDNHYNGPIEITYKDEKGELRPMFILTIDQAKQVLMRESKVVRKAVIQYLNLLEKRIRELERKKGKITRKQETDSIKMLMEYGNIPKEKQRLYYMTYSKLPFIVLGMKKVSRDTLPADDLDMIKELESIIQVTILTSIIKG
;
A
#
# COMPACT_ATOMS: atom_id res chain seq x y z
N MET A 1 -2.58 9.30 14.33
CA MET A 1 -2.44 8.01 13.66
C MET A 1 -1.73 8.28 12.35
N GLU A 2 -0.50 7.79 12.16
CA GLU A 2 0.11 7.82 10.83
C GLU A 2 -0.67 6.83 9.97
N PHE A 3 -1.25 7.31 8.89
CA PHE A 3 -1.89 6.46 7.90
C PHE A 3 -0.79 5.71 7.15
N LEU A 4 -0.65 4.42 7.44
CA LEU A 4 0.18 3.53 6.64
C LEU A 4 -0.42 3.45 5.23
N SER A 5 0.37 3.79 4.21
CA SER A 5 -0.08 3.62 2.83
C SER A 5 -0.51 2.18 2.58
N LYS A 6 -1.64 1.98 1.92
CA LYS A 6 -2.11 0.64 1.53
C LYS A 6 -1.22 0.00 0.47
N GLU A 7 -0.53 0.82 -0.32
CA GLU A 7 0.48 0.38 -1.29
C GLU A 7 1.83 0.23 -0.57
N SER A 8 1.90 -0.70 0.37
CA SER A 8 3.09 -0.95 1.19
C SER A 8 3.39 -2.44 1.35
N ILE A 9 4.64 -2.74 1.69
CA ILE A 9 5.13 -4.07 1.99
C ILE A 9 5.96 -4.04 3.27
N ASN A 10 5.88 -5.06 4.11
CA ASN A 10 6.74 -5.16 5.27
C ASN A 10 8.10 -5.80 4.91
N SER A 11 9.14 -5.50 5.70
CA SER A 11 10.50 -5.98 5.44
C SER A 11 10.64 -7.50 5.49
N LYS A 12 9.79 -8.23 6.21
CA LYS A 12 9.82 -9.70 6.23
C LYS A 12 9.32 -10.30 4.91
N GLU A 13 8.23 -9.75 4.37
CA GLU A 13 7.71 -10.22 3.08
C GLU A 13 8.66 -9.84 1.94
N LEU A 14 9.23 -8.63 1.97
CA LEU A 14 10.26 -8.22 1.01
C LEU A 14 11.48 -9.17 1.06
N LEU A 15 11.96 -9.50 2.26
CA LEU A 15 13.06 -10.46 2.48
C LEU A 15 12.75 -11.81 1.86
N LYS A 16 11.54 -12.33 2.11
CA LYS A 16 11.09 -13.62 1.57
C LYS A 16 11.13 -13.63 0.04
N GLN A 17 10.68 -12.54 -0.60
CA GLN A 17 10.70 -12.43 -2.06
C GLN A 17 12.14 -12.32 -2.59
N ILE A 18 13.01 -11.55 -1.93
CA ILE A 18 14.42 -11.45 -2.32
C ILE A 18 15.07 -12.83 -2.27
N ASN A 19 14.94 -13.56 -1.17
CA ASN A 19 15.57 -14.87 -0.99
C ASN A 19 15.00 -15.91 -1.97
N TYR A 20 13.69 -15.90 -2.22
CA TYR A 20 13.06 -16.74 -3.22
C TYR A 20 13.67 -16.55 -4.62
N PHE A 21 13.85 -15.31 -5.07
CA PHE A 21 14.44 -15.03 -6.38
C PHE A 21 15.96 -15.23 -6.42
N ARG A 22 16.68 -15.07 -5.29
CA ARG A 22 18.09 -15.45 -5.19
C ARG A 22 18.29 -16.97 -5.36
N GLU A 23 17.39 -17.76 -4.77
CA GLU A 23 17.40 -19.21 -4.93
C GLU A 23 17.12 -19.62 -6.38
N ILE A 24 16.12 -19.00 -7.03
CA ILE A 24 15.83 -19.24 -8.44
C ILE A 24 17.04 -18.91 -9.32
N GLU A 25 17.63 -17.71 -9.13
CA GLU A 25 18.83 -17.31 -9.89
C GLU A 25 19.98 -18.29 -9.72
N TYR A 26 20.18 -18.81 -8.51
CA TYR A 26 21.20 -19.81 -8.24
C TYR A 26 20.93 -21.11 -8.99
N LYS A 27 19.70 -21.64 -8.92
CA LYS A 27 19.28 -22.86 -9.62
C LYS A 27 19.38 -22.74 -11.15
N GLU A 28 19.01 -21.58 -11.70
CA GLU A 28 19.17 -21.30 -13.14
C GLU A 28 20.65 -21.29 -13.56
N LYS A 29 21.53 -20.67 -12.76
CA LYS A 29 22.97 -20.68 -13.01
C LYS A 29 23.57 -22.09 -12.90
N GLU A 30 23.08 -22.89 -11.96
CA GLU A 30 23.50 -24.30 -11.80
C GLU A 30 23.10 -25.13 -13.03
N ALA A 31 21.82 -25.03 -13.45
CA ALA A 31 21.32 -25.74 -14.63
C ALA A 31 22.06 -25.37 -15.92
N ASN A 32 22.42 -24.08 -16.05
CA ASN A 32 23.16 -23.56 -17.21
C ASN A 32 24.69 -23.70 -17.08
N SER A 33 25.19 -24.31 -16.01
CA SER A 33 26.63 -24.47 -15.73
C SER A 33 27.40 -23.13 -15.69
N THR A 34 26.73 -22.04 -15.28
CA THR A 34 27.29 -20.68 -15.23
C THR A 34 27.63 -20.20 -13.81
N LEU A 35 27.64 -21.14 -12.83
CA LEU A 35 28.09 -20.84 -11.47
C LEU A 35 29.59 -20.50 -11.47
N THR A 36 29.93 -19.47 -10.68
CA THR A 36 31.35 -19.18 -10.39
C THR A 36 31.96 -20.25 -9.50
N GLU A 37 33.29 -20.40 -9.51
CA GLU A 37 33.98 -21.35 -8.65
C GLU A 37 33.66 -21.18 -7.16
N ALA A 38 33.50 -19.94 -6.70
CA ALA A 38 33.08 -19.66 -5.34
C ALA A 38 31.65 -20.15 -5.04
N GLN A 39 30.74 -20.03 -6.02
CA GLN A 39 29.38 -20.53 -5.90
C GLN A 39 29.32 -22.05 -5.91
N LYS A 40 30.08 -22.69 -6.79
CA LYS A 40 30.21 -24.16 -6.83
C LYS A 40 30.77 -24.73 -5.52
N LYS A 41 31.84 -24.10 -4.97
CA LYS A 41 32.43 -24.50 -3.69
C LYS A 41 31.48 -24.37 -2.52
N ARG A 42 30.58 -23.37 -2.53
CA ARG A 42 29.58 -23.15 -1.48
C ARG A 42 28.43 -24.14 -1.55
N GLY A 43 27.99 -24.53 -2.75
CA GLY A 43 26.92 -25.48 -2.98
C GLY A 43 25.49 -24.97 -2.70
N HIS A 44 25.32 -23.68 -2.39
CA HIS A 44 24.02 -23.07 -2.15
C HIS A 44 24.06 -21.56 -2.42
N TYR A 45 22.88 -20.93 -2.56
CA TYR A 45 22.78 -19.48 -2.68
C TYR A 45 23.08 -18.77 -1.35
N ILE A 46 23.39 -17.47 -1.40
CA ILE A 46 23.57 -16.66 -0.20
C ILE A 46 22.23 -16.11 0.21
N GLU A 47 21.72 -16.57 1.34
CA GLU A 47 20.52 -16.03 1.94
C GLU A 47 20.77 -14.65 2.55
N LEU A 48 19.87 -13.72 2.30
CA LEU A 48 19.84 -12.43 3.02
C LEU A 48 19.14 -12.65 4.35
N THR A 49 19.79 -12.29 5.45
CA THR A 49 19.17 -12.34 6.78
C THR A 49 18.31 -11.10 7.02
N HIS A 50 17.31 -11.19 7.90
CA HIS A 50 16.46 -10.06 8.25
C HIS A 50 17.27 -8.89 8.85
N ASP A 51 18.22 -9.17 9.74
CA ASP A 51 19.10 -8.16 10.33
C ASP A 51 19.93 -7.40 9.28
N ASN A 52 20.43 -8.11 8.27
CA ASN A 52 21.16 -7.47 7.17
C ASN A 52 20.23 -6.62 6.30
N LEU A 53 19.00 -7.08 6.03
CA LEU A 53 18.02 -6.26 5.31
C LEU A 53 17.67 -5.00 6.08
N LEU A 54 17.47 -5.08 7.41
CA LEU A 54 17.22 -3.90 8.24
C LEU A 54 18.38 -2.90 8.21
N LYS A 55 19.64 -3.39 8.20
CA LYS A 55 20.83 -2.53 8.02
C LYS A 55 20.82 -1.85 6.66
N ILE A 56 20.51 -2.58 5.59
CA ILE A 56 20.42 -2.03 4.23
C ILE A 56 19.34 -0.93 4.17
N ILE A 57 18.17 -1.17 4.76
CA ILE A 57 17.08 -0.18 4.80
C ILE A 57 17.53 1.08 5.56
N ARG A 58 18.14 0.93 6.75
CA ARG A 58 18.61 2.07 7.52
C ARG A 58 19.68 2.88 6.80
N ASP A 59 20.58 2.21 6.11
CA ASP A 59 21.64 2.85 5.33
C ASP A 59 21.07 3.58 4.11
N GLU A 60 20.16 2.96 3.36
CA GLU A 60 19.53 3.55 2.17
C GLU A 60 18.76 4.83 2.49
N PHE A 61 18.08 4.88 3.64
CA PHE A 61 17.28 6.02 4.05
C PHE A 61 17.96 6.90 5.11
N ASN A 62 19.26 6.74 5.33
CA ASN A 62 20.06 7.51 6.30
C ASN A 62 19.46 7.52 7.72
N MET A 63 18.85 6.41 8.14
CA MET A 63 18.22 6.29 9.44
C MET A 63 19.26 6.04 10.53
N LYS A 64 19.35 6.92 11.53
CA LYS A 64 20.28 6.75 12.66
C LYS A 64 19.85 5.55 13.52
N VAL A 65 20.80 4.67 13.84
CA VAL A 65 20.58 3.41 14.59
C VAL A 65 20.03 3.64 16.02
N ASN A 66 20.07 4.85 16.54
CA ASN A 66 19.74 5.18 17.94
C ASN A 66 18.35 5.82 18.13
N ALA A 67 17.48 5.81 17.14
CA ALA A 67 16.12 6.29 17.33
C ALA A 67 15.21 5.24 17.99
N VAL A 68 15.62 4.67 19.14
CA VAL A 68 14.73 3.99 20.10
C VAL A 68 13.82 5.01 20.82
N ASN A 69 13.73 6.21 20.33
CA ASN A 69 12.78 7.20 20.81
C ASN A 69 11.53 7.19 19.94
N LYS A 70 10.51 6.45 20.41
CA LYS A 70 9.13 6.46 19.89
C LYS A 70 8.52 7.87 19.75
N ASN A 71 9.23 8.93 20.17
CA ASN A 71 8.80 10.32 20.17
C ASN A 71 9.59 11.22 19.20
N ALA A 72 10.67 10.75 18.59
CA ALA A 72 11.51 11.60 17.71
C ALA A 72 10.97 11.76 16.29
N VAL A 73 10.04 10.90 15.84
CA VAL A 73 9.44 10.97 14.50
C VAL A 73 8.29 12.00 14.43
N LYS A 74 7.88 12.57 15.58
CA LYS A 74 6.66 13.41 15.63
C LYS A 74 6.82 14.86 15.15
N ASN A 75 8.02 15.34 14.85
CA ASN A 75 8.22 16.76 14.57
C ASN A 75 8.85 17.12 13.21
N ASP A 76 9.14 16.16 12.36
CA ASP A 76 9.58 16.47 10.98
C ASP A 76 8.44 16.16 10.00
N ASN A 77 7.68 17.19 9.64
CA ASN A 77 6.60 17.14 8.63
C ASN A 77 7.10 16.77 7.22
N HIS A 78 8.35 16.30 7.07
CA HIS A 78 8.99 15.97 5.79
C HIS A 78 9.73 14.61 5.81
N TYR A 79 9.52 13.77 6.85
CA TYR A 79 10.16 12.46 6.87
C TYR A 79 9.43 11.49 5.91
N ASN A 80 10.05 11.25 4.77
CA ASN A 80 9.55 10.36 3.71
C ASN A 80 10.20 8.97 3.75
N GLY A 81 10.73 8.55 4.91
CA GLY A 81 11.40 7.27 5.10
C GLY A 81 10.45 6.12 5.49
N PRO A 82 10.97 4.88 5.53
CA PRO A 82 10.23 3.71 6.02
C PRO A 82 9.82 3.85 7.47
N ILE A 83 8.67 3.28 7.84
CA ILE A 83 8.14 3.31 9.20
C ILE A 83 8.67 2.09 9.97
N GLU A 84 9.41 2.33 11.05
CA GLU A 84 9.88 1.25 11.94
C GLU A 84 8.79 0.87 12.94
N ILE A 85 8.44 -0.42 12.96
CA ILE A 85 7.49 -1.01 13.91
C ILE A 85 8.13 -2.23 14.58
N THR A 86 7.47 -2.79 15.58
CA THR A 86 7.89 -4.06 16.22
C THR A 86 6.84 -5.14 15.98
N TYR A 87 7.29 -6.38 15.84
CA TYR A 87 6.43 -7.56 15.83
C TYR A 87 6.93 -8.58 16.87
N LYS A 88 6.06 -9.48 17.31
CA LYS A 88 6.43 -10.62 18.12
C LYS A 88 6.88 -11.77 17.23
N ASP A 89 8.07 -12.30 17.48
CA ASP A 89 8.55 -13.52 16.81
C ASP A 89 7.88 -14.78 17.41
N GLU A 90 8.23 -15.96 16.89
CA GLU A 90 7.68 -17.25 17.35
C GLU A 90 7.99 -17.56 18.81
N LYS A 91 9.03 -16.93 19.37
CA LYS A 91 9.42 -17.05 20.77
C LYS A 91 8.77 -15.99 21.67
N GLY A 92 7.94 -15.10 21.08
CA GLY A 92 7.29 -14.00 21.77
C GLY A 92 8.17 -12.78 21.99
N GLU A 93 9.40 -12.74 21.47
CA GLU A 93 10.32 -11.60 21.57
C GLU A 93 9.93 -10.50 20.59
N LEU A 94 10.06 -9.23 21.04
CA LEU A 94 9.83 -8.07 20.18
C LEU A 94 11.03 -7.86 19.26
N ARG A 95 10.78 -7.93 17.95
CA ARG A 95 11.76 -7.72 16.89
C ARG A 95 11.40 -6.51 16.04
N PRO A 96 12.38 -5.72 15.59
CA PRO A 96 12.12 -4.60 14.69
C PRO A 96 11.71 -5.08 13.29
N MET A 97 10.85 -4.31 12.63
CA MET A 97 10.42 -4.53 11.25
C MET A 97 10.13 -3.17 10.61
N PHE A 98 10.39 -3.02 9.31
CA PHE A 98 10.01 -1.83 8.55
C PHE A 98 8.76 -2.08 7.71
N ILE A 99 7.92 -1.05 7.62
CA ILE A 99 6.90 -0.92 6.57
C ILE A 99 7.45 0.04 5.54
N LEU A 100 7.52 -0.39 4.29
CA LEU A 100 8.02 0.36 3.15
C LEU A 100 6.88 0.60 2.16
N THR A 101 6.84 1.77 1.55
CA THR A 101 6.05 1.94 0.33
C THR A 101 6.64 1.08 -0.79
N ILE A 102 5.88 0.82 -1.83
CA ILE A 102 6.37 0.02 -2.98
C ILE A 102 7.62 0.66 -3.60
N ASP A 103 7.66 2.00 -3.69
CA ASP A 103 8.82 2.70 -4.24
C ASP A 103 10.05 2.64 -3.33
N GLN A 104 9.86 2.76 -2.01
CA GLN A 104 10.94 2.55 -1.03
C GLN A 104 11.49 1.12 -1.12
N ALA A 105 10.62 0.12 -1.27
CA ALA A 105 11.06 -1.26 -1.48
C ALA A 105 11.89 -1.42 -2.77
N LYS A 106 11.49 -0.75 -3.87
CA LYS A 106 12.27 -0.74 -5.12
C LYS A 106 13.66 -0.12 -4.94
N GLN A 107 13.80 0.94 -4.12
CA GLN A 107 15.11 1.55 -3.81
C GLN A 107 16.03 0.58 -3.08
N VAL A 108 15.53 -0.13 -2.07
CA VAL A 108 16.30 -1.14 -1.32
C VAL A 108 16.88 -2.21 -2.24
N LEU A 109 16.18 -2.55 -3.34
CA LEU A 109 16.61 -3.58 -4.29
C LEU A 109 17.81 -3.16 -5.17
N MET A 110 18.27 -1.92 -5.13
CA MET A 110 19.40 -1.46 -5.95
C MET A 110 20.70 -2.24 -5.66
N ARG A 111 20.84 -2.84 -4.49
CA ARG A 111 21.99 -3.67 -4.08
C ARG A 111 21.90 -5.13 -4.56
N GLU A 112 20.73 -5.55 -5.08
CA GLU A 112 20.54 -6.91 -5.57
C GLU A 112 21.10 -7.10 -6.99
N SER A 113 21.33 -8.37 -7.39
CA SER A 113 21.70 -8.70 -8.76
C SER A 113 20.62 -8.19 -9.74
N LYS A 114 21.03 -7.94 -10.99
CA LYS A 114 20.09 -7.49 -12.04
C LYS A 114 18.89 -8.41 -12.20
N VAL A 115 19.11 -9.73 -12.09
CA VAL A 115 18.06 -10.76 -12.24
C VAL A 115 17.07 -10.69 -11.07
N VAL A 116 17.56 -10.77 -9.83
CA VAL A 116 16.76 -10.70 -8.61
C VAL A 116 16.00 -9.39 -8.55
N ARG A 117 16.67 -8.25 -8.76
CA ARG A 117 16.07 -6.93 -8.77
C ARG A 117 14.90 -6.83 -9.75
N LYS A 118 15.09 -7.28 -11.01
CA LYS A 118 14.03 -7.26 -12.02
C LYS A 118 12.83 -8.11 -11.60
N ALA A 119 13.05 -9.31 -11.08
CA ALA A 119 12.00 -10.22 -10.66
C ALA A 119 11.21 -9.68 -9.47
N VAL A 120 11.90 -9.15 -8.44
CA VAL A 120 11.21 -8.56 -7.26
C VAL A 120 10.46 -7.29 -7.64
N ILE A 121 10.99 -6.44 -8.53
CA ILE A 121 10.24 -5.26 -9.03
C ILE A 121 8.96 -5.69 -9.76
N GLN A 122 9.01 -6.74 -10.57
CA GLN A 122 7.81 -7.28 -11.22
C GLN A 122 6.78 -7.76 -10.19
N TYR A 123 7.23 -8.48 -9.16
CA TYR A 123 6.37 -8.88 -8.04
C TYR A 123 5.72 -7.67 -7.34
N LEU A 124 6.50 -6.65 -7.00
CA LEU A 124 6.01 -5.43 -6.35
C LEU A 124 4.97 -4.70 -7.20
N ASN A 125 5.20 -4.60 -8.52
CA ASN A 125 4.24 -3.99 -9.44
C ASN A 125 2.92 -4.79 -9.52
N LEU A 126 2.99 -6.12 -9.49
CA LEU A 126 1.79 -6.97 -9.44
C LEU A 126 1.05 -6.82 -8.11
N LEU A 127 1.78 -6.73 -7.00
CA LEU A 127 1.21 -6.49 -5.67
C LEU A 127 0.47 -5.15 -5.62
N GLU A 128 1.09 -4.08 -6.08
CA GLU A 128 0.51 -2.74 -6.19
C GLU A 128 -0.79 -2.77 -7.01
N LYS A 129 -0.74 -3.35 -8.20
CA LYS A 129 -1.92 -3.51 -9.06
C LYS A 129 -3.04 -4.27 -8.33
N ARG A 130 -2.70 -5.35 -7.63
CA ARG A 130 -3.68 -6.16 -6.90
C ARG A 130 -4.34 -5.38 -5.76
N ILE A 131 -3.57 -4.61 -5.02
CA ILE A 131 -4.09 -3.73 -3.95
C ILE A 131 -5.09 -2.73 -4.53
N ARG A 132 -4.72 -2.02 -5.61
CA ARG A 132 -5.62 -1.07 -6.29
C ARG A 132 -6.91 -1.74 -6.78
N GLU A 133 -6.83 -2.91 -7.38
CA GLU A 133 -8.01 -3.67 -7.81
C GLU A 133 -8.95 -4.01 -6.65
N LEU A 134 -8.40 -4.40 -5.50
CA LEU A 134 -9.19 -4.72 -4.30
C LEU A 134 -9.89 -3.48 -3.75
N GLU A 135 -9.18 -2.36 -3.59
CA GLU A 135 -9.78 -1.11 -3.13
C GLU A 135 -10.82 -0.59 -4.14
N ARG A 136 -10.56 -0.73 -5.44
CA ARG A 136 -11.54 -0.38 -6.47
C ARG A 136 -12.82 -1.22 -6.40
N LYS A 137 -12.71 -2.52 -6.08
CA LYS A 137 -13.88 -3.39 -5.87
C LYS A 137 -14.69 -2.96 -4.64
N LYS A 138 -14.03 -2.69 -3.51
CA LYS A 138 -14.68 -2.18 -2.30
C LYS A 138 -15.41 -0.87 -2.58
N GLY A 139 -14.74 0.08 -3.24
CA GLY A 139 -15.32 1.37 -3.60
C GLY A 139 -16.53 1.28 -4.53
N LYS A 140 -16.62 0.28 -5.41
CA LYS A 140 -17.82 0.05 -6.24
C LYS A 140 -19.05 -0.31 -5.40
N ILE A 141 -18.87 -1.11 -4.35
CA ILE A 141 -19.97 -1.52 -3.43
C ILE A 141 -20.45 -0.28 -2.65
N THR A 142 -19.55 0.46 -2.03
CA THR A 142 -19.90 1.68 -1.27
C THR A 142 -20.57 2.72 -2.16
N ARG A 143 -20.05 2.91 -3.38
CA ARG A 143 -20.65 3.83 -4.36
C ARG A 143 -22.08 3.44 -4.75
N LYS A 144 -22.38 2.16 -4.88
CA LYS A 144 -23.73 1.69 -5.15
C LYS A 144 -24.64 2.04 -3.97
N GLN A 145 -24.22 1.75 -2.73
CA GLN A 145 -24.97 2.06 -1.51
C GLN A 145 -25.26 3.55 -1.35
N GLU A 146 -24.26 4.41 -1.61
CA GLU A 146 -24.41 5.88 -1.62
C GLU A 146 -25.45 6.29 -2.70
N THR A 147 -25.34 5.75 -3.91
CA THR A 147 -26.28 6.06 -5.00
C THR A 147 -27.71 5.64 -4.66
N ASP A 148 -27.89 4.49 -4.01
CA ASP A 148 -29.21 4.04 -3.55
C ASP A 148 -29.78 4.99 -2.46
N SER A 149 -28.95 5.47 -1.52
CA SER A 149 -29.37 6.43 -0.51
C SER A 149 -29.73 7.81 -1.10
N ILE A 150 -28.98 8.28 -2.11
CA ILE A 150 -29.34 9.50 -2.86
C ILE A 150 -30.70 9.35 -3.54
N LYS A 151 -30.98 8.15 -4.11
CA LYS A 151 -32.29 7.86 -4.69
C LYS A 151 -33.41 7.96 -3.63
N MET A 152 -33.21 7.35 -2.47
CA MET A 152 -34.15 7.44 -1.35
C MET A 152 -34.38 8.89 -0.89
N LEU A 153 -33.32 9.72 -0.83
CA LEU A 153 -33.42 11.14 -0.51
C LEU A 153 -34.29 11.89 -1.52
N MET A 154 -34.11 11.61 -2.81
CA MET A 154 -34.90 12.25 -3.87
C MET A 154 -36.37 11.82 -3.84
N GLU A 155 -36.65 10.57 -3.54
CA GLU A 155 -38.00 10.04 -3.35
C GLU A 155 -38.67 10.69 -2.14
N TYR A 156 -37.98 10.76 -0.99
CA TYR A 156 -38.45 11.41 0.22
C TYR A 156 -38.79 12.90 0.00
N GLY A 157 -37.90 13.62 -0.69
CA GLY A 157 -38.08 15.05 -1.01
C GLY A 157 -38.98 15.32 -2.22
N ASN A 158 -39.62 14.31 -2.82
CA ASN A 158 -40.46 14.43 -4.02
C ASN A 158 -39.78 15.21 -5.15
N ILE A 159 -38.47 14.97 -5.39
CA ILE A 159 -37.68 15.69 -6.37
C ILE A 159 -38.09 15.37 -7.80
N PRO A 160 -38.44 16.36 -8.64
CA PRO A 160 -38.81 16.16 -10.03
C PRO A 160 -37.72 15.44 -10.84
N LYS A 161 -38.11 14.59 -11.78
CA LYS A 161 -37.17 13.77 -12.59
C LYS A 161 -36.11 14.60 -13.31
N GLU A 162 -36.45 15.79 -13.79
CA GLU A 162 -35.56 16.71 -14.49
C GLU A 162 -34.39 17.18 -13.60
N LYS A 163 -34.62 17.26 -12.26
CA LYS A 163 -33.61 17.70 -11.29
C LYS A 163 -32.77 16.55 -10.70
N GLN A 164 -33.23 15.30 -10.81
CA GLN A 164 -32.56 14.15 -10.19
C GLN A 164 -31.11 13.98 -10.67
N ARG A 165 -30.86 14.23 -11.97
CA ARG A 165 -29.49 14.19 -12.53
C ARG A 165 -28.53 15.15 -11.82
N LEU A 166 -29.01 16.34 -11.44
CA LEU A 166 -28.21 17.34 -10.73
C LEU A 166 -27.78 16.83 -9.34
N TYR A 167 -28.68 16.17 -8.61
CA TYR A 167 -28.36 15.58 -7.31
C TYR A 167 -27.24 14.53 -7.43
N TYR A 168 -27.37 13.57 -8.34
CA TYR A 168 -26.31 12.59 -8.59
C TYR A 168 -24.97 13.23 -8.97
N MET A 169 -25.01 14.27 -9.80
CA MET A 169 -23.79 15.00 -10.18
C MET A 169 -23.15 15.71 -8.99
N THR A 170 -23.94 16.36 -8.15
CA THR A 170 -23.48 17.08 -6.98
C THR A 170 -22.84 16.12 -5.96
N TYR A 171 -23.58 15.12 -5.53
CA TYR A 171 -23.08 14.13 -4.57
C TYR A 171 -21.85 13.41 -5.07
N SER A 172 -21.79 13.03 -6.36
CA SER A 172 -20.63 12.37 -6.94
C SER A 172 -19.34 13.21 -6.98
N LYS A 173 -19.46 14.53 -6.81
CA LYS A 173 -18.31 15.45 -6.75
C LYS A 173 -17.84 15.73 -5.31
N LEU A 174 -18.71 15.55 -4.31
CA LEU A 174 -18.41 15.90 -2.92
C LEU A 174 -17.13 15.26 -2.39
N PRO A 175 -16.87 13.95 -2.55
CA PRO A 175 -15.62 13.36 -2.06
C PRO A 175 -14.38 14.04 -2.64
N PHE A 176 -14.40 14.37 -3.93
CA PHE A 176 -13.27 15.04 -4.59
C PHE A 176 -13.10 16.49 -4.11
N ILE A 177 -14.20 17.19 -3.86
CA ILE A 177 -14.17 18.58 -3.31
C ILE A 177 -13.58 18.58 -1.91
N VAL A 178 -14.01 17.67 -1.05
CA VAL A 178 -13.51 17.52 0.33
C VAL A 178 -12.02 17.22 0.35
N LEU A 179 -11.54 16.39 -0.56
CA LEU A 179 -10.12 16.04 -0.69
C LEU A 179 -9.29 17.10 -1.44
N GLY A 180 -9.90 18.20 -1.91
CA GLY A 180 -9.21 19.22 -2.69
C GLY A 180 -8.74 18.73 -4.07
N MET A 181 -9.33 17.68 -4.58
CA MET A 181 -8.93 17.00 -5.82
C MET A 181 -9.86 17.37 -7.00
N LYS A 182 -9.30 17.39 -8.22
CA LYS A 182 -10.14 17.39 -9.42
C LYS A 182 -10.80 16.03 -9.58
N LYS A 183 -12.07 16.01 -10.02
CA LYS A 183 -12.77 14.77 -10.32
C LYS A 183 -12.09 14.08 -11.52
N VAL A 184 -11.53 12.89 -11.26
CA VAL A 184 -10.86 12.03 -12.26
C VAL A 184 -11.48 10.63 -12.24
N SER A 185 -11.08 9.79 -13.18
CA SER A 185 -11.48 8.38 -13.16
C SER A 185 -10.87 7.68 -11.92
N ARG A 186 -11.70 6.95 -11.19
CA ARG A 186 -11.24 6.17 -10.03
C ARG A 186 -10.27 5.04 -10.42
N ASP A 187 -10.24 4.65 -11.68
CA ASP A 187 -9.34 3.59 -12.17
C ASP A 187 -7.89 4.09 -12.28
N THR A 188 -7.67 5.41 -12.23
CA THR A 188 -6.33 6.03 -12.28
C THR A 188 -5.80 6.46 -10.92
N LEU A 189 -6.60 6.31 -9.85
CA LEU A 189 -6.22 6.76 -8.52
C LEU A 189 -5.41 5.71 -7.76
N PRO A 190 -4.47 6.15 -6.89
CA PRO A 190 -3.81 5.31 -5.90
C PRO A 190 -4.81 4.64 -4.94
N ALA A 191 -4.38 3.56 -4.29
CA ALA A 191 -5.23 2.82 -3.36
C ALA A 191 -5.64 3.65 -2.14
N ASP A 192 -4.77 4.53 -1.65
CA ASP A 192 -5.05 5.41 -0.51
C ASP A 192 -6.13 6.44 -0.85
N ASP A 193 -6.08 7.07 -2.03
CA ASP A 193 -7.11 7.98 -2.50
C ASP A 193 -8.45 7.28 -2.69
N LEU A 194 -8.43 6.04 -3.23
CA LEU A 194 -9.64 5.23 -3.38
C LEU A 194 -10.27 4.90 -2.02
N ASP A 195 -9.46 4.66 -1.00
CA ASP A 195 -9.94 4.39 0.35
C ASP A 195 -10.56 5.63 0.99
N MET A 196 -9.90 6.80 0.90
CA MET A 196 -10.43 8.06 1.39
C MET A 196 -11.76 8.43 0.71
N ILE A 197 -11.86 8.26 -0.62
CA ILE A 197 -13.12 8.48 -1.35
C ILE A 197 -14.21 7.54 -0.86
N LYS A 198 -13.91 6.27 -0.64
CA LYS A 198 -14.86 5.26 -0.12
C LYS A 198 -15.36 5.65 1.28
N GLU A 199 -14.47 6.10 2.17
CA GLU A 199 -14.87 6.55 3.50
C GLU A 199 -15.81 7.76 3.44
N LEU A 200 -15.52 8.74 2.59
CA LEU A 200 -16.40 9.91 2.38
C LEU A 200 -17.76 9.53 1.79
N GLU A 201 -17.80 8.61 0.81
CA GLU A 201 -19.04 8.09 0.26
C GLU A 201 -19.88 7.36 1.34
N SER A 202 -19.24 6.64 2.26
CA SER A 202 -19.90 6.00 3.40
C SER A 202 -20.48 7.04 4.38
N ILE A 203 -19.74 8.11 4.68
CA ILE A 203 -20.23 9.22 5.53
C ILE A 203 -21.42 9.90 4.88
N ILE A 204 -21.36 10.19 3.57
CA ILE A 204 -22.46 10.79 2.82
C ILE A 204 -23.72 9.90 2.91
N GLN A 205 -23.56 8.60 2.69
CA GLN A 205 -24.65 7.62 2.80
C GLN A 205 -25.32 7.67 4.18
N VAL A 206 -24.53 7.57 5.26
CA VAL A 206 -25.04 7.60 6.63
C VAL A 206 -25.74 8.92 6.94
N THR A 207 -25.18 10.04 6.49
CA THR A 207 -25.76 11.37 6.69
C THR A 207 -27.13 11.49 6.00
N ILE A 208 -27.23 11.05 4.76
CA ILE A 208 -28.49 11.04 4.00
C ILE A 208 -29.56 10.20 4.72
N LEU A 209 -29.23 8.95 5.08
CA LEU A 209 -30.16 8.06 5.76
C LEU A 209 -30.63 8.62 7.11
N THR A 210 -29.68 9.21 7.87
CA THR A 210 -30.01 9.84 9.15
C THR A 210 -30.94 11.04 8.97
N SER A 211 -30.73 11.85 7.93
CA SER A 211 -31.61 12.99 7.62
C SER A 211 -33.01 12.55 7.24
N ILE A 212 -33.17 11.49 6.45
CA ILE A 212 -34.49 10.93 6.10
C ILE A 212 -35.24 10.42 7.34
N ILE A 213 -34.52 9.77 8.29
CA ILE A 213 -35.13 9.22 9.51
C ILE A 213 -35.59 10.31 10.48
N LYS A 214 -34.86 11.43 10.54
CA LYS A 214 -35.16 12.53 11.49
C LYS A 214 -36.20 13.51 11.00
N GLY A 215 -36.44 13.53 9.69
CA GLY A 215 -37.29 14.42 9.01
C GLY A 215 -38.28 14.90 8.70
#